data_2a74156cf1067c992765bda50a7eb222
#
_entry.id   2a74156cf1067c992765bda50a7eb222
#
_cell.length_a   1.000
_cell.length_b   1.000
_cell.length_c   1.000
_cell.angle_alpha   90.00
_cell.angle_beta   90.00
_cell.angle_gamma   90.00
#
_symmetry.space_group_name_H-M   'P 1'
#
loop_
_entity.id
_entity.type
_entity.pdbx_description
1 polymer ?
#
loop_
_entity_poly.entity_id
_entity_poly.type
_entity_poly.pdbx_seq_one_letter_code
_entity_poly.pdbx_strand_id
1 'polypeptide(L)'
;MNQSKPETVRSGRSADERRRAPRNGERRRRWFFLFVDILLLLVVLTGVFFLVVILTPLDLFKGSNVEERSIVYTVELAGVDRDSIEALAVGDTVTDAQTGSDIGIVTEVHSRPYEAYTNIPTTEMDAGLNSYLVTKNTYPDNFKTVTVTVRATADYESGIGYTVDRSRIAVGRNYDLRFSSYSGSGVCVTLVTVGGE
;
A
#
# COMPACT_ATOMS: atom_id res chain seq x y z
N MET A 1 -20.53 113.52 32.50
CA MET A 1 -21.89 113.20 32.94
C MET A 1 -22.32 111.97 32.22
N ASN A 2 -22.81 111.02 33.03
CA ASN A 2 -23.51 109.77 32.62
C ASN A 2 -22.69 108.69 31.97
N GLN A 3 -22.32 107.82 32.61
CA GLN A 3 -22.55 106.41 32.98
C GLN A 3 -23.48 105.64 32.08
N SER A 4 -23.02 104.57 31.49
CA SER A 4 -23.78 103.36 31.38
C SER A 4 -22.81 102.18 31.08
N LYS A 5 -22.94 101.20 31.93
CA LYS A 5 -22.28 99.90 32.01
C LYS A 5 -22.84 98.97 30.96
N PRO A 6 -22.04 98.17 30.30
CA PRO A 6 -22.58 97.04 29.53
C PRO A 6 -22.45 95.70 30.30
N GLU A 7 -23.51 94.94 30.19
CA GLU A 7 -23.75 93.63 30.72
C GLU A 7 -22.87 92.61 30.13
N THR A 8 -22.39 91.75 30.97
CA THR A 8 -21.73 90.50 30.65
C THR A 8 -22.69 89.44 30.12
N VAL A 9 -22.60 89.11 28.84
CA VAL A 9 -23.27 87.95 28.25
C VAL A 9 -22.42 86.68 28.54
N ARG A 10 -22.93 85.82 29.44
CA ARG A 10 -22.45 84.48 29.68
C ARG A 10 -22.87 83.62 28.51
N SER A 11 -21.93 83.31 27.66
CA SER A 11 -22.03 82.22 26.62
C SER A 11 -22.06 80.90 27.32
N GLY A 12 -23.20 80.22 27.29
CA GLY A 12 -23.37 78.84 27.72
C GLY A 12 -22.58 77.89 26.84
N ARG A 13 -21.54 77.35 27.38
CA ARG A 13 -20.82 76.25 26.73
C ARG A 13 -21.65 74.98 26.84
N SER A 14 -22.23 74.61 25.75
CA SER A 14 -22.98 73.39 25.45
C SER A 14 -22.18 72.14 25.89
N ALA A 15 -22.78 71.40 26.82
CA ALA A 15 -22.24 70.14 27.38
C ALA A 15 -22.53 68.94 26.49
N ASP A 16 -22.31 69.03 25.19
CA ASP A 16 -22.68 67.92 24.27
C ASP A 16 -21.55 67.43 23.32
N GLU A 17 -20.33 67.54 23.78
CA GLU A 17 -19.19 67.06 23.01
C GLU A 17 -18.36 65.95 23.70
N ARG A 18 -19.03 65.11 24.50
CA ARG A 18 -18.50 63.82 24.91
C ARG A 18 -18.95 62.78 23.94
N ARG A 19 -18.62 62.97 22.67
CA ARG A 19 -18.72 61.90 21.65
C ARG A 19 -17.74 60.79 22.01
N ARG A 20 -18.34 59.70 22.44
CA ARG A 20 -17.86 58.37 22.66
C ARG A 20 -16.68 58.04 21.75
N ALA A 21 -15.46 57.93 22.31
CA ALA A 21 -14.35 57.30 21.66
C ALA A 21 -14.76 55.86 21.27
N PRO A 22 -14.56 55.43 20.03
CA PRO A 22 -14.92 54.06 19.60
C PRO A 22 -14.09 53.08 20.39
N ARG A 23 -14.75 52.19 21.13
CA ARG A 23 -14.15 51.05 21.84
C ARG A 23 -13.46 50.12 20.87
N ASN A 24 -12.20 50.39 20.51
CA ASN A 24 -11.35 49.54 19.67
C ASN A 24 -11.13 48.12 20.20
N GLY A 25 -11.49 47.88 21.48
CA GLY A 25 -11.36 46.55 22.11
C GLY A 25 -12.38 45.50 21.61
N GLU A 26 -13.61 45.92 21.28
CA GLU A 26 -14.65 44.98 20.84
C GLU A 26 -14.43 44.47 19.40
N ARG A 27 -13.90 45.30 18.51
CA ARG A 27 -13.55 44.89 17.16
C ARG A 27 -12.41 43.85 17.14
N ARG A 28 -11.37 44.01 17.94
CA ARG A 28 -10.26 43.05 18.07
C ARG A 28 -10.75 41.72 18.62
N ARG A 29 -11.67 41.75 19.63
CA ARG A 29 -12.20 40.51 20.22
C ARG A 29 -13.06 39.72 19.23
N ARG A 30 -13.91 40.39 18.44
CA ARG A 30 -14.71 39.73 17.39
C ARG A 30 -13.83 39.16 16.27
N TRP A 31 -12.77 39.83 15.89
CA TRP A 31 -11.83 39.37 14.89
C TRP A 31 -11.03 38.14 15.36
N PHE A 32 -10.69 38.12 16.65
CA PHE A 32 -10.03 36.97 17.26
C PHE A 32 -10.95 35.74 17.30
N PHE A 33 -12.22 35.87 17.63
CA PHE A 33 -13.18 34.78 17.59
C PHE A 33 -13.40 34.26 16.16
N LEU A 34 -13.55 35.13 15.18
CA LEU A 34 -13.63 34.74 13.76
C LEU A 34 -12.39 33.98 13.31
N PHE A 35 -11.21 34.38 13.73
CA PHE A 35 -9.96 33.68 13.40
C PHE A 35 -9.90 32.29 14.03
N VAL A 36 -10.32 32.16 15.29
CA VAL A 36 -10.40 30.85 15.97
C VAL A 36 -11.42 29.93 15.30
N ASP A 37 -12.60 30.49 14.94
CA ASP A 37 -13.63 29.69 14.25
C ASP A 37 -13.15 29.19 12.87
N ILE A 38 -12.46 30.03 12.09
CA ILE A 38 -11.87 29.66 10.81
C ILE A 38 -10.78 28.59 11.00
N LEU A 39 -9.92 28.75 12.02
CA LEU A 39 -8.89 27.77 12.33
C LEU A 39 -9.49 26.41 12.72
N LEU A 40 -10.52 26.41 13.55
CA LEU A 40 -11.22 25.21 13.97
C LEU A 40 -11.92 24.51 12.78
N LEU A 41 -12.56 25.29 11.93
CA LEU A 41 -13.18 24.80 10.70
C LEU A 41 -12.13 24.16 9.77
N LEU A 42 -10.94 24.76 9.64
CA LEU A 42 -9.84 24.24 8.83
C LEU A 42 -9.32 22.93 9.41
N VAL A 43 -9.17 22.80 10.74
CA VAL A 43 -8.77 21.57 11.40
C VAL A 43 -9.80 20.46 11.18
N VAL A 44 -11.09 20.76 11.29
CA VAL A 44 -12.17 19.79 11.03
C VAL A 44 -12.17 19.36 9.56
N LEU A 45 -12.05 20.29 8.61
CA LEU A 45 -11.96 19.99 7.18
C LEU A 45 -10.76 19.11 6.85
N THR A 46 -9.60 19.40 7.43
CA THR A 46 -8.39 18.59 7.26
C THR A 46 -8.59 17.20 7.84
N GLY A 47 -9.20 17.07 9.01
CA GLY A 47 -9.53 15.77 9.61
C GLY A 47 -10.48 14.95 8.76
N VAL A 48 -11.55 15.56 8.24
CA VAL A 48 -12.49 14.91 7.32
C VAL A 48 -11.79 14.49 6.02
N PHE A 49 -10.93 15.35 5.46
CA PHE A 49 -10.15 15.05 4.27
C PHE A 49 -9.26 13.81 4.48
N PHE A 50 -8.50 13.75 5.59
CA PHE A 50 -7.69 12.58 5.92
C PHE A 50 -8.55 11.33 6.12
N LEU A 51 -9.70 11.46 6.77
CA LEU A 51 -10.61 10.35 7.00
C LEU A 51 -11.18 9.82 5.67
N VAL A 52 -11.55 10.69 4.73
CA VAL A 52 -11.97 10.31 3.38
C VAL A 52 -10.84 9.63 2.62
N VAL A 53 -9.60 10.14 2.68
CA VAL A 53 -8.43 9.53 2.01
C VAL A 53 -8.11 8.15 2.58
N ILE A 54 -8.30 7.92 3.89
CA ILE A 54 -8.07 6.61 4.51
C ILE A 54 -9.19 5.62 4.21
N LEU A 55 -10.45 6.08 4.19
CA LEU A 55 -11.62 5.20 3.97
C LEU A 55 -11.91 4.92 2.51
N THR A 56 -11.60 5.85 1.61
CA THR A 56 -11.65 5.61 0.18
C THR A 56 -10.25 5.25 -0.31
N PRO A 57 -10.05 4.07 -0.92
CA PRO A 57 -8.84 3.77 -1.67
C PRO A 57 -8.82 4.66 -2.92
N LEU A 58 -8.63 5.96 -2.70
CA LEU A 58 -8.39 6.89 -3.79
C LEU A 58 -6.99 6.57 -4.29
N ASP A 59 -6.90 6.00 -5.49
CA ASP A 59 -5.66 5.79 -6.25
C ASP A 59 -5.01 7.14 -6.65
N LEU A 60 -4.97 8.12 -5.72
CA LEU A 60 -4.39 9.45 -5.93
C LEU A 60 -2.88 9.41 -6.19
N PHE A 61 -2.26 8.26 -5.89
CA PHE A 61 -0.84 8.00 -6.12
C PHE A 61 -0.60 7.01 -7.27
N LYS A 62 -1.65 6.59 -7.99
CA LYS A 62 -1.48 5.83 -9.22
C LYS A 62 -0.79 6.75 -10.22
N GLY A 63 0.50 6.54 -10.39
CA GLY A 63 1.30 7.32 -11.35
C GLY A 63 0.64 7.30 -12.72
N SER A 64 0.73 8.38 -13.45
CA SER A 64 0.08 8.58 -14.75
C SER A 64 0.46 7.56 -15.85
N ASN A 65 1.30 6.58 -15.53
CA ASN A 65 1.83 5.55 -16.43
C ASN A 65 1.57 4.12 -15.93
N VAL A 66 0.57 3.92 -15.06
CA VAL A 66 0.18 2.59 -14.63
C VAL A 66 -0.77 2.01 -15.68
N GLU A 67 -0.37 0.90 -16.25
CA GLU A 67 -1.13 0.18 -17.27
C GLU A 67 -1.63 -1.15 -16.69
N GLU A 68 -2.92 -1.37 -16.74
CA GLU A 68 -3.52 -2.62 -16.30
C GLU A 68 -3.30 -3.71 -17.35
N ARG A 69 -2.71 -4.83 -16.95
CA ARG A 69 -2.40 -5.95 -17.82
C ARG A 69 -2.82 -7.28 -17.23
N SER A 70 -3.40 -8.16 -18.04
CA SER A 70 -3.62 -9.54 -17.63
C SER A 70 -2.30 -10.31 -17.69
N ILE A 71 -1.93 -10.96 -16.59
CA ILE A 71 -0.73 -11.79 -16.49
C ILE A 71 -1.07 -13.22 -16.13
N VAL A 72 -0.23 -14.13 -16.58
CA VAL A 72 -0.18 -15.51 -16.13
C VAL A 72 1.22 -15.77 -15.59
N TYR A 73 1.30 -16.24 -14.39
CA TYR A 73 2.56 -16.58 -13.76
C TYR A 73 2.49 -17.95 -13.09
N THR A 74 3.64 -18.58 -12.95
CA THR A 74 3.75 -19.93 -12.42
C THR A 74 4.61 -19.91 -11.17
N VAL A 75 4.13 -20.54 -10.12
CA VAL A 75 4.86 -20.68 -8.85
C VAL A 75 5.17 -22.16 -8.63
N GLU A 76 6.42 -22.46 -8.31
CA GLU A 76 6.88 -23.81 -7.96
C GLU A 76 6.98 -23.92 -6.43
N LEU A 77 6.22 -24.89 -5.88
CA LEU A 77 6.25 -25.28 -4.47
C LEU A 77 7.03 -26.58 -4.35
N ALA A 78 8.11 -26.57 -3.58
CA ALA A 78 8.97 -27.73 -3.40
C ALA A 78 8.62 -28.49 -2.13
N GLY A 79 8.66 -29.83 -2.17
CA GLY A 79 8.47 -30.67 -1.01
C GLY A 79 7.05 -30.66 -0.43
N VAL A 80 6.06 -30.53 -1.30
CA VAL A 80 4.63 -30.62 -0.93
C VAL A 80 4.27 -32.08 -0.67
N ASP A 81 3.62 -32.36 0.45
CA ASP A 81 3.11 -33.69 0.75
C ASP A 81 2.02 -34.07 -0.27
N ARG A 82 2.03 -35.34 -0.69
CA ARG A 82 1.09 -35.86 -1.69
C ARG A 82 -0.37 -35.62 -1.31
N ASP A 83 -0.73 -35.82 -0.06
CA ASP A 83 -2.12 -35.65 0.41
C ASP A 83 -2.56 -34.17 0.38
N SER A 84 -1.58 -33.26 0.48
CA SER A 84 -1.83 -31.81 0.38
C SER A 84 -2.05 -31.30 -1.03
N ILE A 85 -1.67 -32.09 -2.06
CA ILE A 85 -1.86 -31.69 -3.46
C ILE A 85 -3.34 -31.64 -3.83
N GLU A 86 -4.15 -32.56 -3.29
CA GLU A 86 -5.59 -32.59 -3.53
C GLU A 86 -6.31 -31.36 -2.99
N ALA A 87 -5.67 -30.66 -2.06
CA ALA A 87 -6.17 -29.39 -1.52
C ALA A 87 -5.91 -28.18 -2.43
N LEU A 88 -5.15 -28.36 -3.53
CA LEU A 88 -4.85 -27.33 -4.52
C LEU A 88 -5.79 -27.49 -5.71
N ALA A 89 -6.88 -26.74 -5.74
CA ALA A 89 -7.88 -26.85 -6.80
C ALA A 89 -7.75 -25.74 -7.86
N VAL A 90 -8.03 -26.10 -9.12
CA VAL A 90 -8.22 -25.11 -10.17
C VAL A 90 -9.45 -24.28 -9.87
N GLY A 91 -9.34 -22.96 -9.97
CA GLY A 91 -10.40 -22.02 -9.59
C GLY A 91 -10.24 -21.43 -8.19
N ASP A 92 -9.33 -21.94 -7.36
CA ASP A 92 -9.03 -21.37 -6.06
C ASP A 92 -8.43 -19.96 -6.17
N THR A 93 -8.83 -19.08 -5.27
CA THR A 93 -8.16 -17.79 -5.08
C THR A 93 -6.85 -18.00 -4.33
N VAL A 94 -5.80 -17.36 -4.82
CA VAL A 94 -4.48 -17.38 -4.21
C VAL A 94 -4.24 -16.06 -3.50
N THR A 95 -3.92 -16.12 -2.22
CA THR A 95 -3.62 -14.95 -1.39
C THR A 95 -2.16 -14.98 -0.97
N ASP A 96 -1.47 -13.85 -1.06
CA ASP A 96 -0.14 -13.68 -0.46
C ASP A 96 -0.30 -13.58 1.06
N ALA A 97 0.23 -14.55 1.79
CA ALA A 97 0.08 -14.63 3.25
C ALA A 97 0.77 -13.49 4.00
N GLN A 98 1.77 -12.83 3.38
CA GLN A 98 2.49 -11.71 4.00
C GLN A 98 1.70 -10.40 3.91
N THR A 99 1.09 -10.13 2.77
CA THR A 99 0.37 -8.88 2.52
C THR A 99 -1.13 -9.00 2.74
N GLY A 100 -1.67 -10.21 2.71
CA GLY A 100 -3.10 -10.50 2.71
C GLY A 100 -3.80 -10.15 1.40
N SER A 101 -3.03 -9.89 0.35
CA SER A 101 -3.52 -9.50 -0.97
C SER A 101 -3.92 -10.71 -1.79
N ASP A 102 -5.05 -10.63 -2.49
CA ASP A 102 -5.43 -11.63 -3.48
C ASP A 102 -4.58 -11.44 -4.73
N ILE A 103 -3.74 -12.43 -5.04
CA ILE A 103 -2.78 -12.36 -6.13
C ILE A 103 -3.21 -13.14 -7.37
N GLY A 104 -4.41 -13.68 -7.41
CA GLY A 104 -5.03 -14.25 -8.60
C GLY A 104 -5.79 -15.55 -8.36
N ILE A 105 -6.09 -16.23 -9.45
CA ILE A 105 -6.88 -17.46 -9.47
C ILE A 105 -6.04 -18.57 -10.11
N VAL A 106 -6.04 -19.76 -9.49
CA VAL A 106 -5.39 -20.96 -10.01
C VAL A 106 -6.05 -21.39 -11.30
N THR A 107 -5.26 -21.51 -12.36
CA THR A 107 -5.72 -22.02 -13.68
C THR A 107 -5.25 -23.41 -13.97
N GLU A 108 -4.13 -23.83 -13.38
CA GLU A 108 -3.53 -25.14 -13.63
C GLU A 108 -2.66 -25.58 -12.45
N VAL A 109 -2.65 -26.88 -12.18
CA VAL A 109 -1.82 -27.49 -11.13
C VAL A 109 -1.14 -28.74 -11.72
N HIS A 110 0.18 -28.75 -11.70
CA HIS A 110 0.98 -29.90 -12.09
C HIS A 110 1.84 -30.38 -10.93
N SER A 111 2.06 -31.69 -10.84
CA SER A 111 2.96 -32.24 -9.84
C SER A 111 4.00 -33.16 -10.47
N ARG A 112 5.22 -33.13 -9.95
CA ARG A 112 6.34 -34.00 -10.32
C ARG A 112 7.03 -34.54 -9.07
N PRO A 113 7.76 -35.66 -9.15
CA PRO A 113 8.57 -36.13 -8.03
C PRO A 113 9.48 -35.05 -7.51
N TYR A 114 9.58 -34.93 -6.17
CA TYR A 114 10.50 -33.98 -5.53
C TYR A 114 11.93 -34.50 -5.62
N GLU A 115 12.83 -33.68 -6.13
CA GLU A 115 14.25 -33.98 -6.24
C GLU A 115 15.06 -32.86 -5.61
N ALA A 116 15.95 -33.21 -4.68
CA ALA A 116 16.92 -32.27 -4.16
C ALA A 116 18.34 -32.73 -4.50
N TYR A 117 19.19 -31.75 -4.72
CA TYR A 117 20.60 -32.00 -4.95
C TYR A 117 21.40 -31.55 -3.73
N THR A 118 22.30 -32.41 -3.24
CA THR A 118 23.17 -32.10 -2.12
C THR A 118 24.62 -32.12 -2.60
N ASN A 119 25.35 -31.09 -2.27
CA ASN A 119 26.80 -31.03 -2.50
C ASN A 119 27.50 -31.75 -1.35
N ILE A 120 28.14 -32.86 -1.63
CA ILE A 120 28.95 -33.61 -0.68
C ILE A 120 30.41 -33.19 -0.90
N PRO A 121 31.10 -32.60 0.09
CA PRO A 121 32.52 -32.32 -0.05
C PRO A 121 33.28 -33.62 -0.19
N THR A 122 34.09 -33.74 -1.21
CA THR A 122 34.97 -34.91 -1.41
C THR A 122 36.20 -34.73 -0.56
N THR A 123 36.55 -35.80 0.16
CA THR A 123 37.76 -35.85 1.07
C THR A 123 39.05 -35.95 0.27
N GLU A 124 39.00 -36.18 -1.02
CA GLU A 124 40.19 -36.19 -1.87
C GLU A 124 40.64 -34.76 -2.13
N MET A 125 41.51 -34.27 -1.28
CA MET A 125 42.28 -33.05 -1.46
C MET A 125 43.29 -33.24 -2.58
N ASP A 126 42.86 -33.10 -3.79
CA ASP A 126 43.82 -32.89 -4.88
C ASP A 126 43.99 -31.38 -5.13
N ALA A 127 45.16 -30.89 -4.65
CA ALA A 127 45.76 -29.61 -5.03
C ALA A 127 44.86 -28.38 -5.08
N GLY A 128 44.22 -28.03 -3.98
CA GLY A 128 43.66 -26.68 -3.79
C GLY A 128 42.34 -26.36 -4.51
N LEU A 129 41.68 -27.32 -5.10
CA LEU A 129 40.33 -27.22 -5.65
C LEU A 129 39.36 -27.90 -4.68
N ASN A 130 38.44 -27.12 -4.11
CA ASN A 130 37.30 -27.68 -3.39
C ASN A 130 36.42 -28.42 -4.40
N SER A 131 36.59 -29.74 -4.53
CA SER A 131 35.71 -30.56 -5.36
C SER A 131 34.51 -31.02 -4.56
N TYR A 132 33.32 -30.81 -5.13
CA TYR A 132 32.06 -31.26 -4.56
C TYR A 132 31.45 -32.32 -5.47
N LEU A 133 30.98 -33.40 -4.88
CA LEU A 133 30.15 -34.38 -5.58
C LEU A 133 28.69 -33.94 -5.46
N VAL A 134 28.05 -33.64 -6.58
CA VAL A 134 26.63 -33.35 -6.61
C VAL A 134 25.86 -34.66 -6.62
N THR A 135 25.18 -34.96 -5.53
CA THR A 135 24.36 -36.16 -5.40
C THR A 135 22.89 -35.77 -5.41
N LYS A 136 22.13 -36.48 -6.26
CA LYS A 136 20.67 -36.39 -6.29
C LYS A 136 20.11 -37.18 -5.11
N ASN A 137 19.42 -36.50 -4.19
CA ASN A 137 18.67 -37.18 -3.16
C ASN A 137 17.26 -37.46 -3.66
N THR A 138 16.90 -38.75 -3.69
CA THR A 138 15.52 -39.16 -3.97
C THR A 138 14.78 -39.17 -2.62
N TYR A 139 13.83 -38.27 -2.49
CA TYR A 139 12.92 -38.28 -1.35
C TYR A 139 11.85 -39.36 -1.54
N PRO A 140 11.23 -39.85 -0.44
CA PRO A 140 10.11 -40.76 -0.52
C PRO A 140 9.04 -40.26 -1.48
N ASP A 141 8.31 -41.17 -2.12
CA ASP A 141 7.25 -40.87 -3.10
C ASP A 141 6.13 -39.94 -2.56
N ASN A 142 6.13 -39.71 -1.25
CA ASN A 142 5.20 -38.83 -0.58
C ASN A 142 5.42 -37.34 -0.87
N PHE A 143 6.63 -36.94 -1.27
CA PHE A 143 6.93 -35.53 -1.55
C PHE A 143 6.97 -35.25 -3.05
N LYS A 144 6.32 -34.15 -3.43
CA LYS A 144 6.25 -33.69 -4.82
C LYS A 144 6.70 -32.23 -4.91
N THR A 145 7.18 -31.87 -6.09
CA THR A 145 7.25 -30.49 -6.51
C THR A 145 5.96 -30.17 -7.25
N VAL A 146 5.25 -29.16 -6.81
CA VAL A 146 3.98 -28.75 -7.39
C VAL A 146 4.16 -27.40 -8.09
N THR A 147 3.74 -27.35 -9.34
CA THR A 147 3.75 -26.16 -10.18
C THR A 147 2.31 -25.65 -10.29
N VAL A 148 2.06 -24.45 -9.77
CA VAL A 148 0.74 -23.80 -9.79
C VAL A 148 0.78 -22.63 -10.76
N THR A 149 -0.08 -22.66 -11.77
CA THR A 149 -0.26 -21.55 -12.71
C THR A 149 -1.40 -20.67 -12.26
N VAL A 150 -1.13 -19.38 -12.13
CA VAL A 150 -2.06 -18.38 -11.60
C VAL A 150 -2.29 -17.30 -12.65
N ARG A 151 -3.56 -16.93 -12.84
CA ARG A 151 -3.94 -15.78 -13.67
C ARG A 151 -4.35 -14.63 -12.76
N ALA A 152 -3.88 -13.43 -13.07
CA ALA A 152 -4.22 -12.23 -12.37
C ALA A 152 -4.30 -11.02 -13.31
N THR A 153 -5.00 -9.99 -12.86
CA THR A 153 -4.91 -8.64 -13.44
C THR A 153 -3.92 -7.84 -12.60
N ALA A 154 -2.89 -7.31 -13.25
CA ALA A 154 -1.79 -6.62 -12.59
C ALA A 154 -1.64 -5.19 -13.12
N ASP A 155 -1.29 -4.29 -12.23
CA ASP A 155 -0.80 -2.96 -12.57
C ASP A 155 0.67 -3.07 -12.99
N TYR A 156 0.96 -2.60 -14.20
CA TYR A 156 2.33 -2.49 -14.69
C TYR A 156 2.81 -1.05 -14.61
N GLU A 157 3.95 -0.86 -13.96
CA GLU A 157 4.66 0.42 -13.89
C GLU A 157 6.10 0.24 -14.32
N SER A 158 6.56 1.10 -15.23
CA SER A 158 7.95 1.09 -15.71
C SER A 158 8.93 1.33 -14.55
N GLY A 159 9.88 0.41 -14.35
CA GLY A 159 10.86 0.45 -13.24
C GLY A 159 10.42 -0.29 -11.96
N ILE A 160 9.13 -0.51 -11.75
CA ILE A 160 8.61 -1.31 -10.63
C ILE A 160 8.25 -2.72 -11.10
N GLY A 161 7.62 -2.85 -12.27
CA GLY A 161 7.14 -4.11 -12.83
C GLY A 161 5.66 -4.34 -12.56
N TYR A 162 5.28 -5.62 -12.40
CA TYR A 162 3.89 -6.04 -12.19
C TYR A 162 3.54 -6.06 -10.71
N THR A 163 2.40 -5.47 -10.36
CA THR A 163 1.85 -5.46 -8.99
C THR A 163 0.39 -5.89 -9.04
N VAL A 164 0.02 -6.88 -8.24
CA VAL A 164 -1.36 -7.30 -8.03
C VAL A 164 -1.75 -6.92 -6.61
N ASP A 165 -2.75 -6.06 -6.48
CA ASP A 165 -3.12 -5.42 -5.22
C ASP A 165 -1.86 -4.76 -4.58
N ARG A 166 -1.26 -5.31 -3.57
CA ARG A 166 -0.04 -4.79 -2.91
C ARG A 166 1.17 -5.70 -3.10
N SER A 167 0.99 -6.82 -3.78
CA SER A 167 2.04 -7.81 -3.98
C SER A 167 2.68 -7.64 -5.34
N ARG A 168 3.99 -7.41 -5.33
CA ARG A 168 4.78 -7.34 -6.56
C ARG A 168 4.98 -8.75 -7.10
N ILE A 169 4.64 -8.99 -8.38
CA ILE A 169 4.84 -10.27 -9.06
C ILE A 169 6.12 -10.21 -9.91
N ALA A 170 7.07 -11.10 -9.62
CA ALA A 170 8.35 -11.16 -10.33
C ALA A 170 8.94 -12.57 -10.32
N VAL A 171 9.55 -12.96 -11.43
CA VAL A 171 10.28 -14.22 -11.53
C VAL A 171 11.46 -14.25 -10.56
N GLY A 172 11.69 -15.37 -9.90
CA GLY A 172 12.73 -15.57 -8.89
C GLY A 172 12.35 -15.11 -7.48
N ARG A 173 11.18 -14.48 -7.29
CA ARG A 173 10.71 -14.08 -5.98
C ARG A 173 10.03 -15.23 -5.23
N ASN A 174 10.29 -15.33 -3.94
CA ASN A 174 9.58 -16.24 -3.04
C ASN A 174 8.26 -15.60 -2.60
N TYR A 175 7.22 -16.44 -2.51
CA TYR A 175 5.90 -16.08 -2.01
C TYR A 175 5.47 -17.07 -0.95
N ASP A 176 4.84 -16.57 0.10
CA ASP A 176 4.08 -17.38 1.05
C ASP A 176 2.63 -17.36 0.59
N LEU A 177 2.20 -18.47 -0.03
CA LEU A 177 0.90 -18.58 -0.66
C LEU A 177 -0.12 -19.23 0.27
N ARG A 178 -1.32 -18.70 0.26
CA ARG A 178 -2.48 -19.28 0.91
C ARG A 178 -3.55 -19.57 -0.14
N PHE A 179 -3.98 -20.81 -0.18
CA PHE A 179 -5.11 -21.32 -0.95
C PHE A 179 -6.27 -21.60 -0.01
N SER A 180 -7.41 -22.08 -0.52
CA SER A 180 -8.60 -22.39 0.29
C SER A 180 -8.30 -23.40 1.41
N SER A 181 -7.51 -24.43 1.12
CA SER A 181 -7.24 -25.54 2.06
C SER A 181 -5.75 -25.84 2.27
N TYR A 182 -4.85 -25.04 1.67
CA TYR A 182 -3.41 -25.24 1.75
C TYR A 182 -2.68 -23.92 1.93
N SER A 183 -1.56 -23.96 2.64
CA SER A 183 -0.59 -22.85 2.69
C SER A 183 0.82 -23.37 2.51
N GLY A 184 1.61 -22.69 1.71
CA GLY A 184 2.99 -23.07 1.44
C GLY A 184 3.79 -21.97 0.78
N SER A 185 5.12 -22.13 0.80
CA SER A 185 6.04 -21.18 0.17
C SER A 185 6.49 -21.71 -1.18
N GLY A 186 6.59 -20.82 -2.16
CA GLY A 186 7.04 -21.18 -3.51
C GLY A 186 7.77 -20.05 -4.21
N VAL A 187 8.45 -20.39 -5.29
CA VAL A 187 9.21 -19.46 -6.14
C VAL A 187 8.46 -19.23 -7.44
N CYS A 188 8.31 -17.98 -7.85
CA CYS A 188 7.80 -17.67 -9.18
C CYS A 188 8.86 -18.04 -10.24
N VAL A 189 8.51 -18.96 -11.14
CA VAL A 189 9.43 -19.45 -12.16
C VAL A 189 9.16 -18.88 -13.55
N THR A 190 7.93 -18.50 -13.84
CA THR A 190 7.55 -17.84 -15.11
C THR A 190 6.56 -16.72 -14.89
N LEU A 191 6.58 -15.74 -15.77
CA LEU A 191 5.61 -14.66 -15.85
C LEU A 191 5.44 -14.25 -17.31
N VAL A 192 4.20 -14.25 -17.79
CA VAL A 192 3.85 -13.92 -19.16
C VAL A 192 2.64 -12.98 -19.15
N THR A 193 2.65 -11.97 -20.01
CA THR A 193 1.47 -11.14 -20.26
C THR A 193 0.54 -11.81 -21.24
N VAL A 194 -0.74 -11.81 -20.94
CA VAL A 194 -1.79 -12.36 -21.81
C VAL A 194 -2.55 -11.18 -22.42
N GLY A 195 -2.38 -11.00 -23.74
CA GLY A 195 -3.14 -10.01 -24.50
C GLY A 195 -2.62 -8.59 -24.34
N GLY A 196 -1.94 -8.18 -25.37
CA GLY A 196 -1.57 -6.82 -25.71
C GLY A 196 -1.24 -6.86 -27.20
N GLU A 197 -2.25 -6.99 -28.05
CA GLU A 197 -2.19 -6.53 -29.44
C GLU A 197 -2.70 -5.10 -29.52
#